data_ad4ad6fa19f5b8efe0a9e95f2921774e
#
_entry.id   ad4ad6fa19f5b8efe0a9e95f2921774e
#
_cell.length_a   1.000
_cell.length_b   1.000
_cell.length_c   1.000
_cell.angle_alpha   90.00
_cell.angle_beta   90.00
_cell.angle_gamma   90.00
#
_symmetry.space_group_name_H-M   'P 1'
#
loop_
_entity.id
_entity.type
_entity.pdbx_description
1 polymer ?
#
loop_
_entity_poly.entity_id
_entity_poly.type
_entity_poly.pdbx_seq_one_letter_code
_entity_poly.pdbx_strand_id
1 'polypeptide(L)'
;MTTEFLQKRTTINVQEKANLIWAIADKIVGVYKPHEYGNIILPMCVIKRFNDTLAQTKQKVLDLNQKLDERGLTVKDGFLTEAAGYDFYNVSPFTWESLLADPENIAFNFRSFLNRFSPNVIDIIQKFDFDKEITKLDNNGILYNVIAEFNTAKAYLGADEVSSVDMGYIFEELVRKFSESYDEQAGAHFTARDIIYLMADLLVGYDEERLRQEGITTTIYDMAMGTSQMLGCLTERFEKIDKDASITSFGQEMNEQTFAIAKADMLIKGGSSNNMKHGNTLSDDKFRGYTFDYIISNPPFGIEWKNEKSAVEAENRLGDTGRFEPGLPAIGDSQQLFVLNGVAKLKDNGRMAIIQNGSPLFKGDAGSGESEIRGFLLNNDWLEAIIQLPNDLFYNTGIATYVWIITKNKPVERVGKVQLIDAGKCCEKRRKSLGSKRNEITDKCRLLIDQAYLDFKNQTLMDDENPEIKVESKIKDNNAFKYTKVVVERPLCDEEGNLLLAKGKKQPDPKLRDTEAIPFAEDINEYMAKNVLPFAPDAWIDTKKTKVGYEIPFTREFYKYVAPRKSEDIFAHLKELEALESVLMTKILG
;
A
#
# COMPACT_ATOMS: atom_id res chain seq x y z
N MET A 1 -13.60 25.59 -2.01
CA MET A 1 -12.80 25.19 -0.83
C MET A 1 -11.36 25.03 -1.27
N THR A 2 -10.45 25.84 -0.76
CA THR A 2 -9.03 25.65 -1.03
C THR A 2 -8.54 24.56 -0.07
N THR A 3 -8.53 23.33 -0.55
CA THR A 3 -7.93 22.22 0.17
C THR A 3 -6.45 22.53 0.37
N GLU A 4 -6.00 22.75 1.59
CA GLU A 4 -4.56 22.89 1.88
C GLU A 4 -3.92 21.50 1.79
N PHE A 5 -3.31 21.21 0.65
CA PHE A 5 -2.66 19.93 0.40
C PHE A 5 -1.38 19.74 1.22
N LEU A 6 -1.08 18.49 1.52
CA LEU A 6 0.24 18.10 1.98
C LEU A 6 1.26 18.35 0.86
N GLN A 7 2.02 19.45 0.99
CA GLN A 7 3.12 19.73 0.09
C GLN A 7 4.40 19.07 0.61
N LYS A 8 5.29 18.69 -0.30
CA LYS A 8 6.63 18.23 0.06
C LYS A 8 7.37 19.35 0.81
N ARG A 9 7.41 19.26 2.14
CA ARG A 9 8.15 20.18 3.00
C ARG A 9 9.37 19.45 3.55
N THR A 10 10.44 19.41 2.78
CA THR A 10 11.76 19.01 3.30
C THR A 10 12.50 20.27 3.72
N THR A 11 12.98 20.30 4.95
CA THR A 11 13.84 21.38 5.48
C THR A 11 15.30 21.14 5.13
N ILE A 12 15.64 19.94 4.67
CA ILE A 12 17.00 19.50 4.36
C ILE A 12 17.12 19.00 2.92
N ASN A 13 18.36 18.92 2.43
CA ASN A 13 18.64 18.23 1.17
C ASN A 13 18.64 16.71 1.36
N VAL A 14 17.45 16.10 1.25
CA VAL A 14 17.25 14.65 1.41
C VAL A 14 18.15 13.84 0.48
N GLN A 15 18.31 14.27 -0.77
CA GLN A 15 19.14 13.57 -1.75
C GLN A 15 20.62 13.57 -1.33
N GLU A 16 21.11 14.67 -0.80
CA GLU A 16 22.49 14.77 -0.30
C GLU A 16 22.71 13.85 0.90
N LYS A 17 21.79 13.85 1.88
CA LYS A 17 21.84 12.96 3.05
C LYS A 17 21.78 11.49 2.62
N ALA A 18 20.86 11.12 1.75
CA ALA A 18 20.74 9.75 1.24
C ALA A 18 21.96 9.31 0.42
N ASN A 19 22.56 10.20 -0.38
CA ASN A 19 23.78 9.90 -1.12
C ASN A 19 24.98 9.68 -0.19
N LEU A 20 25.09 10.47 0.87
CA LEU A 20 26.13 10.31 1.87
C LEU A 20 26.02 8.96 2.59
N ILE A 21 24.80 8.63 3.05
CA ILE A 21 24.53 7.33 3.68
C ILE A 21 24.80 6.19 2.70
N TRP A 22 24.46 6.38 1.42
CA TRP A 22 24.73 5.40 0.38
C TRP A 22 26.23 5.23 0.09
N ALA A 23 27.07 6.23 0.32
CA ALA A 23 28.53 6.11 0.14
C ALA A 23 29.15 5.00 1.03
N ILE A 24 28.44 4.58 2.08
CA ILE A 24 28.79 3.42 2.89
C ILE A 24 28.76 2.13 2.05
N ALA A 25 27.88 2.04 1.05
CA ALA A 25 27.85 0.91 0.14
C ALA A 25 29.21 0.68 -0.53
N ASP A 26 29.94 1.75 -0.88
CA ASP A 26 31.27 1.66 -1.49
C ASP A 26 32.32 1.06 -0.53
N LYS A 27 32.10 1.19 0.79
CA LYS A 27 33.00 0.61 1.81
C LYS A 27 32.79 -0.87 2.05
N ILE A 28 31.62 -1.39 1.71
CA ILE A 28 31.23 -2.80 1.93
C ILE A 28 31.27 -3.63 0.64
N VAL A 29 31.56 -3.00 -0.51
CA VAL A 29 31.78 -3.69 -1.78
C VAL A 29 32.84 -4.78 -1.65
N GLY A 30 32.59 -5.94 -2.26
CA GLY A 30 33.50 -7.08 -2.24
C GLY A 30 33.33 -8.02 -1.04
N VAL A 31 32.77 -7.55 0.09
CA VAL A 31 32.40 -8.36 1.25
C VAL A 31 30.90 -8.69 1.24
N TYR A 32 30.10 -7.76 0.77
CA TYR A 32 28.67 -7.89 0.65
C TYR A 32 28.23 -7.81 -0.81
N LYS A 33 27.20 -8.58 -1.13
CA LYS A 33 26.48 -8.43 -2.41
C LYS A 33 25.55 -7.22 -2.33
N PRO A 34 25.24 -6.56 -3.46
CA PRO A 34 24.32 -5.42 -3.46
C PRO A 34 23.03 -5.65 -2.65
N HIS A 35 22.42 -6.84 -2.69
CA HIS A 35 21.20 -7.20 -1.97
C HIS A 35 21.37 -7.29 -0.45
N GLU A 36 22.56 -7.35 0.07
CA GLU A 36 22.84 -7.39 1.50
C GLU A 36 23.12 -5.99 2.10
N TYR A 37 23.29 -4.94 1.26
CA TYR A 37 23.65 -3.59 1.74
C TYR A 37 22.61 -3.03 2.72
N GLY A 38 21.32 -3.33 2.51
CA GLY A 38 20.25 -2.95 3.41
C GLY A 38 20.43 -3.47 4.83
N ASN A 39 21.02 -4.66 5.01
CA ASN A 39 21.24 -5.27 6.31
C ASN A 39 22.26 -4.50 7.16
N ILE A 40 23.06 -3.64 6.54
CA ILE A 40 24.04 -2.81 7.22
C ILE A 40 23.58 -1.36 7.30
N ILE A 41 23.16 -0.79 6.18
CA ILE A 41 22.88 0.63 6.08
C ILE A 41 21.62 1.01 6.88
N LEU A 42 20.54 0.21 6.81
CA LEU A 42 19.30 0.51 7.52
C LEU A 42 19.45 0.49 9.04
N PRO A 43 19.98 -0.58 9.69
CA PRO A 43 20.20 -0.56 11.13
C PRO A 43 21.16 0.53 11.57
N MET A 44 22.24 0.80 10.82
CA MET A 44 23.17 1.88 11.14
C MET A 44 22.48 3.26 11.09
N CYS A 45 21.60 3.52 10.13
CA CYS A 45 20.81 4.74 10.08
C CYS A 45 19.91 4.89 11.32
N VAL A 46 19.23 3.80 11.71
CA VAL A 46 18.36 3.78 12.89
C VAL A 46 19.16 4.03 14.18
N ILE A 47 20.28 3.33 14.35
CA ILE A 47 21.19 3.50 15.51
C ILE A 47 21.71 4.94 15.55
N LYS A 48 22.17 5.46 14.42
CA LYS A 48 22.65 6.84 14.30
C LYS A 48 21.55 7.84 14.64
N ARG A 49 20.33 7.63 14.15
CA ARG A 49 19.16 8.47 14.45
C ARG A 49 18.88 8.51 15.96
N PHE A 50 18.86 7.36 16.63
CA PHE A 50 18.70 7.30 18.10
C PHE A 50 19.82 8.03 18.84
N ASN A 51 21.07 7.78 18.45
CA ASN A 51 22.22 8.42 19.08
C ASN A 51 22.18 9.94 18.96
N ASP A 52 21.95 10.44 17.74
CA ASP A 52 21.98 11.88 17.46
C ASP A 52 20.80 12.61 18.10
N THR A 53 19.62 11.98 18.16
CA THR A 53 18.47 12.50 18.87
C THR A 53 18.73 12.68 20.36
N LEU A 54 19.53 11.79 20.97
CA LEU A 54 19.93 11.90 22.38
C LEU A 54 21.14 12.80 22.63
N ALA A 55 21.81 13.31 21.60
CA ALA A 55 23.09 13.99 21.75
C ALA A 55 23.08 15.13 22.79
N GLN A 56 22.03 15.95 22.79
CA GLN A 56 21.91 17.10 23.69
C GLN A 56 21.65 16.70 25.16
N THR A 57 21.07 15.54 25.42
CA THR A 57 20.67 15.09 26.77
C THR A 57 21.53 13.97 27.31
N LYS A 58 22.46 13.45 26.50
CA LYS A 58 23.33 12.29 26.82
C LYS A 58 24.04 12.46 28.17
N GLN A 59 24.69 13.60 28.41
CA GLN A 59 25.45 13.81 29.65
C GLN A 59 24.51 13.86 30.87
N LYS A 60 23.34 14.49 30.73
CA LYS A 60 22.33 14.55 31.80
C LYS A 60 21.86 13.14 32.19
N VAL A 61 21.68 12.24 31.20
CA VAL A 61 21.30 10.84 31.42
C VAL A 61 22.41 10.09 32.14
N LEU A 62 23.67 10.25 31.74
CA LEU A 62 24.83 9.61 32.37
C LEU A 62 24.99 10.02 33.82
N ASP A 63 24.94 11.32 34.12
CA ASP A 63 25.07 11.88 35.46
C ASP A 63 23.95 11.38 36.38
N LEU A 64 22.71 11.32 35.85
CA LEU A 64 21.58 10.78 36.61
C LEU A 64 21.71 9.29 36.85
N ASN A 65 22.11 8.53 35.82
CA ASN A 65 22.32 7.07 35.98
C ASN A 65 23.32 6.76 37.08
N GLN A 66 24.47 7.48 37.12
CA GLN A 66 25.46 7.33 38.17
C GLN A 66 24.85 7.62 39.56
N LYS A 67 24.12 8.71 39.74
CA LYS A 67 23.47 9.06 41.01
C LYS A 67 22.45 8.00 41.45
N LEU A 68 21.74 7.39 40.52
CA LEU A 68 20.79 6.32 40.80
C LEU A 68 21.49 5.02 41.20
N ASP A 69 22.65 4.72 40.58
CA ASP A 69 23.51 3.59 40.95
C ASP A 69 24.07 3.74 42.38
N GLU A 70 24.58 4.92 42.71
CA GLU A 70 25.09 5.25 44.06
C GLU A 70 23.99 5.11 45.15
N ARG A 71 22.74 5.29 44.78
CA ARG A 71 21.55 5.08 45.67
C ARG A 71 21.03 3.64 45.69
N GLY A 72 21.65 2.73 44.91
CA GLY A 72 21.26 1.32 44.82
C GLY A 72 19.91 1.07 44.13
N LEU A 73 19.43 2.01 43.32
CA LEU A 73 18.17 1.87 42.59
C LEU A 73 18.35 0.95 41.39
N THR A 74 17.50 -0.09 41.31
CA THR A 74 17.52 -1.08 40.21
C THR A 74 16.53 -0.74 39.09
N VAL A 75 15.42 -0.08 39.41
CA VAL A 75 14.39 0.37 38.43
C VAL A 75 14.63 1.84 38.12
N LYS A 76 15.13 2.14 36.93
CA LYS A 76 15.60 3.47 36.54
C LYS A 76 14.89 4.06 35.31
N ASP A 77 14.18 3.22 34.53
CA ASP A 77 13.67 3.59 33.20
C ASP A 77 12.90 4.92 33.22
N GLY A 78 11.95 5.11 34.12
CA GLY A 78 11.14 6.33 34.18
C GLY A 78 11.97 7.60 34.45
N PHE A 79 13.01 7.51 35.30
CA PHE A 79 13.89 8.64 35.58
C PHE A 79 14.81 8.96 34.39
N LEU A 80 15.28 7.91 33.70
CA LEU A 80 16.21 8.08 32.59
C LEU A 80 15.50 8.55 31.32
N THR A 81 14.28 8.11 31.06
CA THR A 81 13.43 8.64 29.98
C THR A 81 13.06 10.09 30.19
N GLU A 82 12.69 10.49 31.43
CA GLU A 82 12.46 11.89 31.79
C GLU A 82 13.71 12.76 31.57
N ALA A 83 14.88 12.27 31.98
CA ALA A 83 16.13 12.98 31.78
C ALA A 83 16.52 13.10 30.30
N ALA A 84 16.23 12.07 29.51
CA ALA A 84 16.47 12.05 28.08
C ALA A 84 15.50 12.96 27.31
N GLY A 85 14.28 13.19 27.83
CA GLY A 85 13.22 13.91 27.13
C GLY A 85 12.56 13.09 26.02
N TYR A 86 12.79 11.78 25.99
CA TYR A 86 12.26 10.81 25.04
C TYR A 86 11.91 9.52 25.77
N ASP A 87 11.03 8.69 25.21
CA ASP A 87 10.69 7.37 25.75
C ASP A 87 11.82 6.34 25.58
N PHE A 88 13.03 6.81 25.34
CA PHE A 88 14.25 6.00 25.22
C PHE A 88 15.48 6.79 25.68
N TYR A 89 16.52 6.06 26.05
CA TYR A 89 17.78 6.62 26.53
C TYR A 89 18.96 5.70 26.16
N ASN A 90 20.19 6.17 26.41
CA ASN A 90 21.42 5.36 26.34
C ASN A 90 22.36 5.74 27.50
N VAL A 91 22.75 4.76 28.31
CA VAL A 91 23.68 4.93 29.46
C VAL A 91 25.09 4.47 29.13
N SER A 92 25.46 4.28 27.87
CA SER A 92 26.83 3.96 27.47
C SER A 92 27.74 5.18 27.66
N PRO A 93 28.95 4.99 28.20
CA PRO A 93 29.97 6.05 28.23
C PRO A 93 30.56 6.33 26.84
N PHE A 94 30.37 5.43 25.86
CA PHE A 94 30.91 5.60 24.53
C PHE A 94 30.14 6.65 23.72
N THR A 95 30.89 7.45 22.97
CA THR A 95 30.43 8.28 21.85
C THR A 95 30.97 7.69 20.55
N TRP A 96 30.48 8.16 19.39
CA TRP A 96 31.02 7.71 18.09
C TRP A 96 32.52 8.04 17.94
N GLU A 97 32.98 9.18 18.47
CA GLU A 97 34.37 9.57 18.48
C GLU A 97 35.21 8.61 19.35
N SER A 98 34.73 8.25 20.54
CA SER A 98 35.43 7.36 21.43
C SER A 98 35.47 5.92 20.93
N LEU A 99 34.46 5.48 20.16
CA LEU A 99 34.48 4.19 19.46
C LEU A 99 35.62 4.15 18.42
N LEU A 100 35.80 5.22 17.66
CA LEU A 100 36.86 5.34 16.64
C LEU A 100 38.26 5.55 17.25
N ALA A 101 38.35 6.00 18.49
CA ALA A 101 39.61 6.18 19.19
C ALA A 101 40.25 4.84 19.63
N ASP A 102 39.53 3.73 19.62
CA ASP A 102 39.99 2.38 19.97
C ASP A 102 39.66 1.36 18.87
N PRO A 103 40.36 1.39 17.72
CA PRO A 103 40.08 0.55 16.58
C PRO A 103 40.23 -0.96 16.85
N GLU A 104 41.14 -1.36 17.75
CA GLU A 104 41.41 -2.76 18.06
C GLU A 104 40.23 -3.43 18.80
N ASN A 105 39.50 -2.67 19.59
CA ASN A 105 38.35 -3.14 20.36
C ASN A 105 36.99 -2.64 19.81
N ILE A 106 36.96 -2.11 18.59
CA ILE A 106 35.81 -1.40 18.06
C ILE A 106 34.52 -2.25 18.06
N ALA A 107 34.62 -3.52 17.72
CA ALA A 107 33.45 -4.42 17.71
C ALA A 107 32.90 -4.66 19.12
N PHE A 108 33.80 -4.87 20.11
CA PHE A 108 33.41 -5.05 21.50
C PHE A 108 32.77 -3.76 22.07
N ASN A 109 33.44 -2.62 21.84
CA ASN A 109 33.00 -1.31 22.32
C ASN A 109 31.66 -0.92 21.69
N PHE A 110 31.46 -1.19 20.39
CA PHE A 110 30.22 -0.92 19.69
C PHE A 110 29.08 -1.80 20.20
N ARG A 111 29.29 -3.09 20.45
CA ARG A 111 28.31 -3.95 21.12
C ARG A 111 27.95 -3.45 22.52
N SER A 112 28.97 -3.04 23.29
CA SER A 112 28.74 -2.46 24.60
C SER A 112 27.92 -1.17 24.53
N PHE A 113 28.18 -0.33 23.52
CA PHE A 113 27.37 0.88 23.25
C PHE A 113 25.90 0.54 22.92
N LEU A 114 25.64 -0.45 22.03
CA LEU A 114 24.30 -0.88 21.63
C LEU A 114 23.51 -1.48 22.81
N ASN A 115 24.14 -2.31 23.63
CA ASN A 115 23.51 -2.96 24.77
C ASN A 115 23.22 -2.02 25.97
N ARG A 116 23.58 -0.75 25.86
CA ARG A 116 23.34 0.29 26.87
C ARG A 116 22.20 1.24 26.47
N PHE A 117 21.51 0.99 25.37
CA PHE A 117 20.21 1.61 25.09
C PHE A 117 19.12 1.08 26.02
N SER A 118 18.03 1.81 26.12
CA SER A 118 16.80 1.38 26.80
C SER A 118 16.25 0.08 26.18
N PRO A 119 15.50 -0.75 26.95
CA PRO A 119 15.02 -2.05 26.48
C PRO A 119 14.21 -2.02 25.19
N ASN A 120 13.42 -0.97 24.98
CA ASN A 120 12.61 -0.80 23.75
C ASN A 120 13.48 -0.55 22.51
N VAL A 121 14.62 0.16 22.63
CA VAL A 121 15.58 0.35 21.53
C VAL A 121 16.39 -0.92 21.28
N ILE A 122 16.78 -1.64 22.34
CA ILE A 122 17.47 -2.94 22.21
C ILE A 122 16.59 -3.92 21.44
N ASP A 123 15.29 -4.01 21.73
CA ASP A 123 14.35 -4.86 21.00
C ASP A 123 14.29 -4.49 19.50
N ILE A 124 14.31 -3.20 19.17
CA ILE A 124 14.36 -2.73 17.77
C ILE A 124 15.67 -3.18 17.09
N ILE A 125 16.83 -3.00 17.75
CA ILE A 125 18.13 -3.38 17.19
C ILE A 125 18.23 -4.89 16.98
N GLN A 126 17.68 -5.70 17.91
CA GLN A 126 17.63 -7.15 17.78
C GLN A 126 16.84 -7.63 16.57
N LYS A 127 15.77 -6.91 16.20
CA LYS A 127 14.96 -7.24 15.01
C LYS A 127 15.71 -7.07 13.67
N PHE A 128 16.79 -6.31 13.65
CA PHE A 128 17.67 -6.24 12.48
C PHE A 128 18.65 -7.43 12.39
N ASP A 129 18.77 -8.27 13.43
CA ASP A 129 19.79 -9.35 13.55
C ASP A 129 21.23 -8.81 13.28
N PHE A 130 21.46 -7.56 13.73
CA PHE A 130 22.63 -6.78 13.34
C PHE A 130 23.96 -7.28 13.95
N ASP A 131 23.90 -8.08 15.00
CA ASP A 131 25.10 -8.62 15.66
C ASP A 131 25.94 -9.51 14.73
N LYS A 132 25.28 -10.27 13.85
CA LYS A 132 25.97 -11.06 12.81
C LYS A 132 26.72 -10.18 11.84
N GLU A 133 26.11 -9.06 11.45
CA GLU A 133 26.73 -8.11 10.54
C GLU A 133 27.92 -7.40 11.19
N ILE A 134 27.84 -7.03 12.47
CA ILE A 134 28.98 -6.50 13.23
C ILE A 134 30.16 -7.48 13.19
N THR A 135 29.89 -8.78 13.44
CA THR A 135 30.92 -9.82 13.37
C THR A 135 31.54 -9.93 11.98
N LYS A 136 30.69 -9.91 10.92
CA LYS A 136 31.17 -10.02 9.53
C LYS A 136 31.97 -8.79 9.11
N LEU A 137 31.53 -7.58 9.48
CA LEU A 137 32.25 -6.32 9.23
C LEU A 137 33.62 -6.27 9.93
N ASP A 138 33.66 -6.71 11.18
CA ASP A 138 34.89 -6.74 12.00
C ASP A 138 35.91 -7.73 11.44
N ASN A 139 35.50 -8.98 11.18
CA ASN A 139 36.35 -10.02 10.60
C ASN A 139 36.96 -9.63 9.24
N ASN A 140 36.32 -8.71 8.51
CA ASN A 140 36.84 -8.19 7.24
C ASN A 140 37.55 -6.83 7.38
N GLY A 141 37.70 -6.31 8.59
CA GLY A 141 38.43 -5.06 8.88
C GLY A 141 37.74 -3.79 8.37
N ILE A 142 36.44 -3.84 8.13
CA ILE A 142 35.67 -2.71 7.55
C ILE A 142 34.73 -2.03 8.55
N LEU A 143 34.52 -2.61 9.75
CA LEU A 143 33.62 -2.03 10.75
C LEU A 143 34.01 -0.59 11.13
N TYR A 144 35.32 -0.35 11.30
CA TYR A 144 35.87 0.98 11.57
C TYR A 144 35.45 1.98 10.49
N ASN A 145 35.60 1.63 9.21
CA ASN A 145 35.29 2.51 8.09
C ASN A 145 33.78 2.84 8.03
N VAL A 146 32.92 1.85 8.29
CA VAL A 146 31.48 2.05 8.34
C VAL A 146 31.10 3.02 9.46
N ILE A 147 31.62 2.84 10.68
CA ILE A 147 31.36 3.75 11.81
C ILE A 147 31.89 5.16 11.51
N ALA A 148 33.07 5.27 10.90
CA ALA A 148 33.70 6.54 10.57
C ALA A 148 32.87 7.36 9.57
N GLU A 149 32.27 6.72 8.54
CA GLU A 149 31.39 7.42 7.60
C GLU A 149 30.16 8.01 8.30
N PHE A 150 29.58 7.30 9.26
CA PHE A 150 28.47 7.82 10.07
C PHE A 150 28.90 8.88 11.09
N ASN A 151 30.19 9.05 11.42
CA ASN A 151 30.69 10.06 12.35
C ASN A 151 31.00 11.41 11.67
N THR A 152 30.56 11.63 10.45
CA THR A 152 30.73 12.91 9.78
C THR A 152 29.60 13.87 10.15
N ALA A 153 29.88 15.20 10.22
CA ALA A 153 28.85 16.22 10.51
C ALA A 153 27.68 16.16 9.50
N LYS A 154 27.96 15.83 8.24
CA LYS A 154 26.94 15.65 7.20
C LYS A 154 26.02 14.45 7.43
N ALA A 155 26.49 13.44 8.15
CA ALA A 155 25.73 12.24 8.51
C ALA A 155 24.87 12.42 9.78
N TYR A 156 24.77 13.64 10.32
CA TYR A 156 23.93 13.92 11.48
C TYR A 156 22.43 13.71 11.14
N LEU A 157 21.75 12.94 12.00
CA LEU A 157 20.36 12.53 11.84
C LEU A 157 19.47 12.86 13.06
N GLY A 158 19.93 13.77 13.95
CA GLY A 158 19.18 14.18 15.15
C GLY A 158 17.80 14.77 14.83
N ALA A 159 16.83 14.58 15.74
CA ALA A 159 15.46 15.03 15.54
C ALA A 159 15.31 16.55 15.52
N ASP A 160 16.29 17.26 16.01
CA ASP A 160 16.39 18.73 16.01
C ASP A 160 16.69 19.33 14.61
N GLU A 161 17.45 18.61 13.77
CA GLU A 161 17.77 19.04 12.40
C GLU A 161 16.98 18.28 11.32
N VAL A 162 16.73 16.98 11.55
CA VAL A 162 16.09 16.09 10.59
C VAL A 162 14.73 15.67 11.11
N SER A 163 13.67 16.23 10.56
CA SER A 163 12.30 15.87 10.95
C SER A 163 11.99 14.40 10.62
N SER A 164 10.94 13.86 11.20
CA SER A 164 10.47 12.50 10.86
C SER A 164 10.01 12.38 9.41
N VAL A 165 9.48 13.47 8.86
CA VAL A 165 9.12 13.57 7.44
C VAL A 165 10.38 13.44 6.57
N ASP A 166 11.44 14.21 6.93
CA ASP A 166 12.71 14.15 6.22
C ASP A 166 13.35 12.75 6.32
N MET A 167 13.31 12.13 7.51
CA MET A 167 13.78 10.74 7.67
C MET A 167 13.00 9.76 6.78
N GLY A 168 11.68 9.91 6.70
CA GLY A 168 10.87 9.12 5.78
C GLY A 168 11.32 9.25 4.32
N TYR A 169 11.63 10.47 3.86
CA TYR A 169 12.20 10.69 2.53
C TYR A 169 13.60 10.11 2.36
N ILE A 170 14.44 10.18 3.41
CA ILE A 170 15.77 9.54 3.40
C ILE A 170 15.63 8.02 3.24
N PHE A 171 14.78 7.38 4.04
CA PHE A 171 14.53 5.94 3.91
C PHE A 171 13.93 5.57 2.55
N GLU A 172 12.98 6.35 2.02
CA GLU A 172 12.42 6.15 0.68
C GLU A 172 13.53 6.17 -0.39
N GLU A 173 14.45 7.15 -0.30
CA GLU A 173 15.55 7.31 -1.25
C GLU A 173 16.59 6.18 -1.12
N LEU A 174 16.89 5.73 0.10
CA LEU A 174 17.77 4.60 0.34
C LEU A 174 17.18 3.31 -0.23
N VAL A 175 15.91 3.04 0.04
CA VAL A 175 15.25 1.84 -0.47
C VAL A 175 15.11 1.89 -1.98
N ARG A 176 14.86 3.07 -2.56
CA ARG A 176 14.92 3.24 -4.01
C ARG A 176 16.27 2.79 -4.57
N LYS A 177 17.37 3.22 -3.96
CA LYS A 177 18.72 2.81 -4.37
C LYS A 177 18.97 1.32 -4.16
N PHE A 178 18.42 0.74 -3.10
CA PHE A 178 18.45 -0.70 -2.93
C PHE A 178 17.65 -1.40 -4.03
N SER A 179 16.46 -0.96 -4.38
CA SER A 179 15.64 -1.57 -5.44
C SER A 179 16.25 -1.44 -6.84
N GLU A 180 17.02 -0.38 -7.11
CA GLU A 180 17.80 -0.25 -8.36
C GLU A 180 18.95 -1.27 -8.44
N SER A 181 19.42 -1.77 -7.30
CA SER A 181 20.52 -2.72 -7.17
C SER A 181 20.04 -4.17 -7.13
N TYR A 182 18.72 -4.41 -7.13
CA TYR A 182 18.09 -5.71 -6.88
C TYR A 182 17.04 -6.06 -7.92
N ASP A 183 16.94 -7.36 -8.22
CA ASP A 183 15.76 -7.99 -8.78
C ASP A 183 14.60 -8.00 -7.73
N GLU A 184 13.49 -7.36 -8.12
CA GLU A 184 12.08 -7.54 -7.75
C GLU A 184 11.60 -7.47 -6.28
N GLN A 185 12.34 -7.85 -5.24
CA GLN A 185 11.71 -8.02 -3.91
C GLN A 185 11.81 -6.82 -2.97
N ALA A 186 12.83 -6.01 -3.02
CA ALA A 186 13.03 -4.90 -2.07
C ALA A 186 12.07 -3.70 -2.27
N GLY A 187 11.61 -3.47 -3.49
CA GLY A 187 10.65 -2.39 -3.80
C GLY A 187 9.20 -2.68 -3.38
N ALA A 188 8.89 -3.92 -2.96
CA ALA A 188 7.53 -4.33 -2.61
C ALA A 188 6.99 -3.66 -1.31
N HIS A 189 7.88 -3.09 -0.50
CA HIS A 189 7.55 -2.58 0.83
C HIS A 189 7.36 -1.05 0.88
N PHE A 190 7.41 -0.36 -0.27
CA PHE A 190 7.36 1.10 -0.30
C PHE A 190 6.29 1.63 -1.23
N THR A 191 5.44 2.47 -0.68
CA THR A 191 4.46 3.26 -1.44
C THR A 191 4.98 4.68 -1.59
N ALA A 192 5.02 5.17 -2.82
CA ALA A 192 5.46 6.53 -3.10
C ALA A 192 4.53 7.57 -2.44
N ARG A 193 5.10 8.65 -1.91
CA ARG A 193 4.35 9.64 -1.11
C ARG A 193 3.25 10.34 -1.88
N ASP A 194 3.40 10.56 -3.17
CA ASP A 194 2.36 11.13 -4.02
C ASP A 194 1.05 10.30 -3.97
N ILE A 195 1.18 8.96 -3.93
CA ILE A 195 0.06 8.05 -3.78
C ILE A 195 -0.51 8.11 -2.35
N ILE A 196 0.38 8.13 -1.34
CA ILE A 196 -0.05 8.19 0.07
C ILE A 196 -0.82 9.49 0.35
N TYR A 197 -0.33 10.62 -0.17
CA TYR A 197 -1.02 11.90 -0.03
C TYR A 197 -2.40 11.89 -0.67
N LEU A 198 -2.53 11.31 -1.88
CA LEU A 198 -3.83 11.14 -2.51
C LEU A 198 -4.77 10.29 -1.64
N MET A 199 -4.29 9.15 -1.12
CA MET A 199 -5.11 8.28 -0.27
C MET A 199 -5.54 8.99 1.02
N ALA A 200 -4.66 9.77 1.64
CA ALA A 200 -4.97 10.54 2.84
C ALA A 200 -6.01 11.63 2.54
N ASP A 201 -5.90 12.34 1.41
CA ASP A 201 -6.87 13.34 0.99
C ASP A 201 -8.24 12.70 0.73
N LEU A 202 -8.32 11.61 -0.04
CA LEU A 202 -9.56 10.86 -0.31
C LEU A 202 -10.22 10.32 0.97
N LEU A 203 -9.40 9.88 1.92
CA LEU A 203 -9.89 9.28 3.17
C LEU A 203 -10.51 10.30 4.11
N VAL A 204 -9.90 11.49 4.21
CA VAL A 204 -10.25 12.53 5.18
C VAL A 204 -11.08 13.66 4.56
N GLY A 205 -10.93 13.92 3.26
CA GLY A 205 -11.51 15.10 2.59
C GLY A 205 -13.02 15.23 2.73
N TYR A 206 -13.75 14.11 2.73
CA TYR A 206 -15.20 14.12 2.94
C TYR A 206 -15.59 14.57 4.35
N ASP A 207 -14.83 14.19 5.36
CA ASP A 207 -15.10 14.49 6.77
C ASP A 207 -14.47 15.80 7.25
N GLU A 208 -13.69 16.50 6.42
CA GLU A 208 -12.84 17.62 6.84
C GLU A 208 -13.61 18.74 7.55
N GLU A 209 -14.78 19.13 7.03
CA GLU A 209 -15.58 20.20 7.61
C GLU A 209 -16.11 19.81 9.01
N ARG A 210 -16.59 18.59 9.15
CA ARG A 210 -17.05 18.04 10.44
C ARG A 210 -15.89 17.97 11.44
N LEU A 211 -14.74 17.46 11.00
CA LEU A 211 -13.55 17.33 11.83
C LEU A 211 -13.03 18.67 12.34
N ARG A 212 -13.11 19.74 11.53
CA ARG A 212 -12.75 21.11 11.96
C ARG A 212 -13.66 21.64 13.08
N GLN A 213 -14.91 21.22 13.11
CA GLN A 213 -15.91 21.70 14.08
C GLN A 213 -15.87 20.93 15.41
N GLU A 214 -15.65 19.61 15.33
CA GLU A 214 -15.75 18.71 16.48
C GLU A 214 -14.42 18.50 17.21
N GLY A 215 -13.30 18.90 16.61
CA GLY A 215 -11.96 18.48 17.04
C GLY A 215 -11.68 17.03 16.65
N ILE A 216 -10.41 16.61 16.75
CA ILE A 216 -9.98 15.30 16.26
C ILE A 216 -9.44 14.45 17.40
N THR A 217 -10.18 13.37 17.74
CA THR A 217 -9.68 12.24 18.53
C THR A 217 -9.96 10.99 17.74
N THR A 218 -8.93 10.36 17.18
CA THR A 218 -9.10 9.28 16.21
C THR A 218 -8.05 8.18 16.32
N THR A 219 -8.41 6.99 15.89
CA THR A 219 -7.52 5.84 15.74
C THR A 219 -7.30 5.54 14.25
N ILE A 220 -6.05 5.37 13.87
CA ILE A 220 -5.67 5.02 12.50
C ILE A 220 -4.93 3.69 12.47
N TYR A 221 -5.14 2.90 11.42
CA TYR A 221 -4.56 1.56 11.30
C TYR A 221 -4.02 1.28 9.89
N ASP A 222 -2.84 0.65 9.85
CA ASP A 222 -2.28 0.06 8.63
C ASP A 222 -1.96 -1.42 8.88
N MET A 223 -2.59 -2.30 8.12
CA MET A 223 -2.48 -3.76 8.28
C MET A 223 -1.27 -4.37 7.57
N ALA A 224 -0.55 -3.60 6.78
CA ALA A 224 0.69 -3.95 6.09
C ALA A 224 1.59 -2.71 6.06
N MET A 225 1.94 -2.21 7.26
CA MET A 225 2.45 -0.85 7.45
C MET A 225 3.82 -0.59 6.84
N GLY A 226 4.58 -1.63 6.47
CA GLY A 226 5.95 -1.44 6.00
C GLY A 226 6.76 -0.62 7.02
N THR A 227 7.27 0.53 6.58
CA THR A 227 7.99 1.49 7.44
C THR A 227 7.08 2.55 8.07
N SER A 228 5.77 2.34 8.11
CA SER A 228 4.73 3.23 8.71
C SER A 228 4.55 4.60 8.05
N GLN A 229 5.01 4.80 6.83
CA GLN A 229 4.88 6.11 6.15
C GLN A 229 3.43 6.52 5.90
N MET A 230 2.54 5.55 5.60
CA MET A 230 1.12 5.83 5.42
C MET A 230 0.49 6.39 6.70
N LEU A 231 0.80 5.80 7.85
CA LEU A 231 0.35 6.30 9.15
C LEU A 231 0.88 7.71 9.43
N GLY A 232 2.16 7.96 9.13
CA GLY A 232 2.77 9.27 9.29
C GLY A 232 2.10 10.35 8.43
N CYS A 233 1.90 10.10 7.15
CA CYS A 233 1.26 11.06 6.25
C CYS A 233 -0.23 11.30 6.59
N LEU A 234 -0.94 10.26 7.03
CA LEU A 234 -2.33 10.41 7.47
C LEU A 234 -2.41 11.22 8.77
N THR A 235 -1.48 11.02 9.71
CA THR A 235 -1.35 11.86 10.91
C THR A 235 -1.12 13.33 10.53
N GLU A 236 -0.15 13.61 9.65
CA GLU A 236 0.11 14.96 9.17
C GLU A 236 -1.12 15.61 8.50
N ARG A 237 -1.95 14.80 7.82
CA ARG A 237 -3.18 15.29 7.19
C ARG A 237 -4.22 15.73 8.23
N PHE A 238 -4.35 14.99 9.32
CA PHE A 238 -5.21 15.38 10.44
C PHE A 238 -4.68 16.60 11.18
N GLU A 239 -3.37 16.68 11.45
CA GLU A 239 -2.74 17.82 12.12
C GLU A 239 -2.85 19.13 11.31
N LYS A 240 -3.02 19.07 10.00
CA LYS A 240 -3.33 20.22 9.17
C LYS A 240 -4.75 20.74 9.35
N ILE A 241 -5.69 19.87 9.66
CA ILE A 241 -7.08 20.25 9.95
C ILE A 241 -7.17 20.85 11.34
N ASP A 242 -6.55 20.18 12.30
CA ASP A 242 -6.54 20.55 13.72
C ASP A 242 -5.17 20.23 14.32
N LYS A 243 -4.43 21.28 14.74
CA LYS A 243 -3.09 21.12 15.34
C LYS A 243 -3.10 20.39 16.68
N ASP A 244 -4.24 20.42 17.38
CA ASP A 244 -4.43 19.78 18.66
C ASP A 244 -5.05 18.38 18.50
N ALA A 245 -5.06 17.82 17.28
CA ALA A 245 -5.58 16.51 16.98
C ALA A 245 -4.89 15.41 17.82
N SER A 246 -5.70 14.59 18.49
CA SER A 246 -5.24 13.41 19.23
C SER A 246 -5.37 12.17 18.35
N ILE A 247 -4.25 11.72 17.78
CA ILE A 247 -4.22 10.60 16.82
C ILE A 247 -3.45 9.43 17.43
N THR A 248 -4.10 8.27 17.49
CA THR A 248 -3.45 7.04 17.93
C THR A 248 -3.24 6.11 16.73
N SER A 249 -1.98 5.91 16.35
CA SER A 249 -1.59 5.06 15.25
C SER A 249 -1.38 3.62 15.67
N PHE A 250 -1.87 2.69 14.85
CA PHE A 250 -1.69 1.24 14.98
C PHE A 250 -1.18 0.66 13.67
N GLY A 251 -0.25 -0.29 13.75
CA GLY A 251 0.29 -0.92 12.55
C GLY A 251 0.74 -2.35 12.80
N GLN A 252 0.61 -3.18 11.75
CA GLN A 252 1.12 -4.54 11.75
C GLN A 252 2.00 -4.78 10.52
N GLU A 253 3.15 -5.44 10.72
CA GLU A 253 4.11 -5.75 9.67
C GLU A 253 4.72 -7.13 9.89
N MET A 254 4.83 -7.89 8.80
CA MET A 254 5.38 -9.24 8.81
C MET A 254 6.91 -9.25 8.69
N ASN A 255 7.48 -8.30 7.93
CA ASN A 255 8.93 -8.21 7.74
C ASN A 255 9.59 -7.57 8.95
N GLU A 256 10.54 -8.28 9.59
CA GLU A 256 11.21 -7.83 10.81
C GLU A 256 11.99 -6.52 10.64
N GLN A 257 12.65 -6.32 9.51
CA GLN A 257 13.47 -5.12 9.27
C GLN A 257 12.60 -3.88 9.06
N THR A 258 11.57 -3.97 8.22
CA THR A 258 10.63 -2.85 8.01
C THR A 258 9.83 -2.54 9.26
N PHE A 259 9.44 -3.57 10.02
CA PHE A 259 8.84 -3.40 11.36
C PHE A 259 9.76 -2.64 12.32
N ALA A 260 11.07 -2.99 12.35
CA ALA A 260 12.03 -2.31 13.22
C ALA A 260 12.18 -0.83 12.87
N ILE A 261 12.19 -0.49 11.57
CA ILE A 261 12.20 0.90 11.09
C ILE A 261 10.93 1.64 11.54
N ALA A 262 9.75 1.04 11.32
CA ALA A 262 8.47 1.62 11.72
C ALA A 262 8.39 1.88 13.22
N LYS A 263 8.84 0.92 14.03
CA LYS A 263 8.85 1.03 15.49
C LYS A 263 9.83 2.11 15.98
N ALA A 264 11.00 2.22 15.33
CA ALA A 264 11.98 3.25 15.64
C ALA A 264 11.46 4.66 15.32
N ASP A 265 10.85 4.85 14.14
CA ASP A 265 10.26 6.14 13.74
C ASP A 265 9.15 6.56 14.71
N MET A 266 8.25 5.62 15.06
CA MET A 266 7.17 5.89 16.01
C MET A 266 7.70 6.28 17.39
N LEU A 267 8.74 5.61 17.88
CA LEU A 267 9.36 5.91 19.18
C LEU A 267 10.02 7.30 19.19
N ILE A 268 10.68 7.68 18.11
CA ILE A 268 11.34 9.00 17.97
C ILE A 268 10.31 10.13 17.89
N LYS A 269 9.16 9.88 17.30
CA LYS A 269 8.02 10.83 17.26
C LYS A 269 7.31 11.00 18.60
N GLY A 270 7.65 10.22 19.62
CA GLY A 270 6.94 10.20 20.89
C GLY A 270 5.58 9.50 20.84
N GLY A 271 5.32 8.73 19.78
CA GLY A 271 4.13 7.90 19.66
C GLY A 271 4.28 6.56 20.37
N SER A 272 3.15 5.87 20.59
CA SER A 272 3.17 4.55 21.25
C SER A 272 3.77 3.48 20.33
N SER A 273 5.07 3.20 20.49
CA SER A 273 5.74 2.11 19.76
C SER A 273 5.16 0.72 20.05
N ASN A 274 4.41 0.58 21.16
CA ASN A 274 3.69 -0.64 21.50
C ASN A 274 2.50 -0.94 20.59
N ASN A 275 2.00 0.05 19.86
CA ASN A 275 0.93 -0.11 18.87
C ASN A 275 1.47 -0.58 17.51
N MET A 276 2.79 -0.64 17.33
CA MET A 276 3.42 -1.29 16.18
C MET A 276 3.65 -2.75 16.53
N LYS A 277 3.09 -3.67 15.75
CA LYS A 277 3.14 -5.11 16.02
C LYS A 277 3.81 -5.87 14.88
N HIS A 278 4.71 -6.77 15.25
CA HIS A 278 5.29 -7.73 14.32
C HIS A 278 4.41 -8.97 14.22
N GLY A 279 4.11 -9.41 13.00
CA GLY A 279 3.35 -10.61 12.72
C GLY A 279 2.60 -10.56 11.39
N ASN A 280 2.19 -11.72 10.91
CA ASN A 280 1.42 -11.85 9.68
C ASN A 280 -0.05 -11.52 9.94
N THR A 281 -0.58 -10.51 9.29
CA THR A 281 -1.96 -10.01 9.46
C THR A 281 -3.02 -11.07 9.19
N LEU A 282 -2.78 -12.00 8.28
CA LEU A 282 -3.75 -13.01 7.92
C LEU A 282 -3.78 -14.19 8.90
N SER A 283 -2.62 -14.62 9.41
CA SER A 283 -2.49 -15.82 10.26
C SER A 283 -2.18 -15.52 11.73
N ASP A 284 -1.70 -14.33 12.06
CA ASP A 284 -1.29 -13.90 13.41
C ASP A 284 -1.77 -12.47 13.69
N ASP A 285 -3.10 -12.29 13.73
CA ASP A 285 -3.73 -10.99 13.98
C ASP A 285 -3.45 -10.47 15.39
N LYS A 286 -2.58 -9.47 15.48
CA LYS A 286 -2.18 -8.82 16.73
C LYS A 286 -3.21 -7.83 17.28
N PHE A 287 -4.21 -7.48 16.49
CA PHE A 287 -5.27 -6.53 16.82
C PHE A 287 -6.66 -7.20 16.84
N ARG A 288 -6.71 -8.45 17.28
CA ARG A 288 -7.98 -9.18 17.39
C ARG A 288 -8.96 -8.44 18.32
N GLY A 289 -10.16 -8.15 17.83
CA GLY A 289 -11.18 -7.41 18.58
C GLY A 289 -11.00 -5.89 18.61
N TYR A 290 -9.94 -5.35 17.99
CA TYR A 290 -9.80 -3.90 17.81
C TYR A 290 -10.59 -3.41 16.61
N THR A 291 -11.12 -2.18 16.72
CA THR A 291 -11.74 -1.45 15.61
C THR A 291 -11.16 -0.04 15.53
N PHE A 292 -11.10 0.50 14.30
CA PHE A 292 -10.42 1.76 14.00
C PHE A 292 -11.35 2.72 13.26
N ASP A 293 -11.10 4.03 13.44
CA ASP A 293 -11.84 5.08 12.76
C ASP A 293 -11.41 5.18 11.29
N TYR A 294 -10.10 5.13 11.03
CA TYR A 294 -9.56 5.19 9.69
C TYR A 294 -8.54 4.07 9.45
N ILE A 295 -8.64 3.47 8.26
CA ILE A 295 -7.70 2.45 7.81
C ILE A 295 -7.10 2.90 6.49
N ILE A 296 -5.77 2.91 6.39
CA ILE A 296 -5.03 3.20 5.18
C ILE A 296 -4.01 2.09 4.97
N SER A 297 -4.01 1.42 3.81
CA SER A 297 -3.08 0.32 3.60
C SER A 297 -2.79 0.05 2.14
N ASN A 298 -1.55 -0.38 1.87
CA ASN A 298 -1.13 -0.95 0.59
C ASN A 298 -0.59 -2.36 0.81
N PRO A 299 -1.48 -3.36 0.95
CA PRO A 299 -1.05 -4.75 1.12
C PRO A 299 -0.39 -5.30 -0.15
N PRO A 300 0.39 -6.39 -0.05
CA PRO A 300 1.05 -6.98 -1.20
C PRO A 300 0.04 -7.50 -2.24
N PHE A 301 0.38 -7.33 -3.55
CA PHE A 301 -0.46 -7.74 -4.68
C PHE A 301 -0.06 -9.12 -5.21
N GLY A 302 -1.07 -9.95 -5.54
CA GLY A 302 -0.86 -11.20 -6.26
C GLY A 302 0.00 -12.23 -5.52
N ILE A 303 0.09 -12.12 -4.19
CA ILE A 303 0.83 -13.06 -3.36
C ILE A 303 -0.11 -14.20 -2.94
N GLU A 304 0.38 -15.43 -3.07
CA GLU A 304 -0.34 -16.60 -2.58
C GLU A 304 -0.40 -16.62 -1.04
N TRP A 305 -1.51 -17.11 -0.50
CA TRP A 305 -1.73 -17.27 0.94
C TRP A 305 -1.73 -18.75 1.40
N LYS A 306 -0.96 -19.56 0.69
CA LYS A 306 -0.86 -21.01 0.95
C LYS A 306 -0.33 -21.31 2.35
N ASN A 307 0.61 -20.52 2.84
CA ASN A 307 1.18 -20.69 4.18
C ASN A 307 0.17 -20.33 5.28
N GLU A 308 -0.70 -19.37 5.04
CA GLU A 308 -1.72 -18.87 5.95
C GLU A 308 -3.02 -19.69 5.89
N LYS A 309 -3.14 -20.60 4.92
CA LYS A 309 -4.37 -21.32 4.59
C LYS A 309 -5.05 -21.93 5.81
N SER A 310 -4.30 -22.64 6.64
CA SER A 310 -4.86 -23.32 7.82
C SER A 310 -5.50 -22.34 8.81
N ALA A 311 -4.87 -21.19 9.06
CA ALA A 311 -5.38 -20.17 9.96
C ALA A 311 -6.58 -19.44 9.36
N VAL A 312 -6.50 -19.06 8.09
CA VAL A 312 -7.58 -18.37 7.36
C VAL A 312 -8.84 -19.24 7.27
N GLU A 313 -8.70 -20.52 6.88
CA GLU A 313 -9.83 -21.45 6.84
C GLU A 313 -10.41 -21.75 8.22
N ALA A 314 -9.56 -21.79 9.27
CA ALA A 314 -10.04 -21.96 10.63
C ALA A 314 -10.89 -20.77 11.07
N GLU A 315 -10.48 -19.55 10.72
CA GLU A 315 -11.22 -18.33 11.03
C GLU A 315 -12.50 -18.19 10.17
N ASN A 316 -12.45 -18.56 8.88
CA ASN A 316 -13.65 -18.60 8.02
C ASN A 316 -14.74 -19.50 8.62
N ARG A 317 -14.37 -20.65 9.20
CA ARG A 317 -15.33 -21.58 9.87
C ARG A 317 -15.99 -21.02 11.13
N LEU A 318 -15.51 -19.89 11.67
CA LEU A 318 -16.15 -19.23 12.83
C LEU A 318 -17.43 -18.46 12.44
N GLY A 319 -17.76 -18.39 11.16
CA GLY A 319 -18.92 -17.64 10.65
C GLY A 319 -18.80 -16.15 11.00
N ASP A 320 -19.91 -15.53 11.39
CA ASP A 320 -20.02 -14.07 11.68
C ASP A 320 -18.99 -13.51 12.67
N THR A 321 -18.30 -14.36 13.42
CA THR A 321 -17.24 -13.95 14.36
C THR A 321 -15.85 -14.00 13.76
N GLY A 322 -15.72 -14.52 12.54
CA GLY A 322 -14.48 -14.60 11.78
C GLY A 322 -14.37 -13.50 10.72
N ARG A 323 -13.17 -12.98 10.50
CA ARG A 323 -12.93 -11.93 9.50
C ARG A 323 -13.23 -12.39 8.06
N PHE A 324 -13.12 -13.68 7.79
CA PHE A 324 -13.14 -14.25 6.43
C PHE A 324 -14.43 -15.01 6.10
N GLU A 325 -15.50 -14.82 6.90
CA GLU A 325 -16.79 -15.48 6.68
C GLU A 325 -17.34 -15.28 5.27
N PRO A 326 -17.35 -14.06 4.68
CA PRO A 326 -18.00 -13.81 3.40
C PRO A 326 -17.47 -14.66 2.25
N GLY A 327 -16.22 -15.14 2.31
CA GLY A 327 -15.66 -15.98 1.28
C GLY A 327 -14.15 -16.07 1.31
N LEU A 328 -13.60 -17.06 0.62
CA LEU A 328 -12.16 -17.24 0.48
C LEU A 328 -11.77 -17.13 -1.01
N PRO A 329 -10.87 -16.20 -1.38
CA PRO A 329 -10.39 -16.09 -2.75
C PRO A 329 -9.49 -17.26 -3.12
N ALA A 330 -9.19 -17.42 -4.40
CA ALA A 330 -8.22 -18.41 -4.87
C ALA A 330 -6.87 -18.27 -4.14
N ILE A 331 -6.21 -19.39 -3.85
CA ILE A 331 -4.95 -19.44 -3.08
C ILE A 331 -3.86 -18.53 -3.65
N GLY A 332 -3.84 -18.31 -4.96
CA GLY A 332 -2.82 -17.49 -5.62
C GLY A 332 -2.99 -15.97 -5.47
N ASP A 333 -4.00 -15.48 -4.72
CA ASP A 333 -4.24 -14.05 -4.56
C ASP A 333 -4.89 -13.71 -3.21
N SER A 334 -4.11 -13.14 -2.30
CA SER A 334 -4.54 -12.80 -0.93
C SER A 334 -5.24 -11.44 -0.81
N GLN A 335 -5.31 -10.62 -1.85
CA GLN A 335 -5.72 -9.23 -1.75
C GLN A 335 -7.08 -9.02 -1.09
N GLN A 336 -8.07 -9.83 -1.45
CA GLN A 336 -9.41 -9.72 -0.86
C GLN A 336 -9.49 -10.14 0.62
N LEU A 337 -8.54 -10.96 1.10
CA LEU A 337 -8.43 -11.26 2.54
C LEU A 337 -8.02 -10.01 3.34
N PHE A 338 -7.15 -9.16 2.77
CA PHE A 338 -6.81 -7.88 3.40
C PHE A 338 -8.01 -6.92 3.40
N VAL A 339 -8.83 -6.90 2.35
CA VAL A 339 -10.08 -6.13 2.33
C VAL A 339 -11.00 -6.60 3.46
N LEU A 340 -11.23 -7.91 3.60
CA LEU A 340 -12.06 -8.47 4.67
C LEU A 340 -11.49 -8.17 6.06
N ASN A 341 -10.17 -8.27 6.25
CA ASN A 341 -9.53 -7.86 7.51
C ASN A 341 -9.80 -6.40 7.83
N GLY A 342 -9.66 -5.49 6.85
CA GLY A 342 -9.95 -4.08 7.04
C GLY A 342 -11.40 -3.82 7.43
N VAL A 343 -12.35 -4.42 6.70
CA VAL A 343 -13.79 -4.30 6.99
C VAL A 343 -14.14 -4.81 8.39
N ALA A 344 -13.57 -5.95 8.80
CA ALA A 344 -13.81 -6.50 10.13
C ALA A 344 -13.31 -5.58 11.26
N LYS A 345 -12.27 -4.78 10.96
CA LYS A 345 -11.65 -3.83 11.91
C LYS A 345 -12.11 -2.38 11.74
N LEU A 346 -13.02 -2.12 10.83
CA LEU A 346 -13.56 -0.78 10.64
C LEU A 346 -14.72 -0.53 11.61
N LYS A 347 -14.68 0.60 12.34
CA LYS A 347 -15.82 1.08 13.15
C LYS A 347 -17.03 1.38 12.24
N ASP A 348 -18.22 1.47 12.84
CA ASP A 348 -19.45 1.73 12.08
C ASP A 348 -19.43 3.06 11.32
N ASN A 349 -18.78 4.08 11.84
CA ASN A 349 -18.56 5.36 11.17
C ASN A 349 -17.17 5.46 10.53
N GLY A 350 -16.43 4.35 10.43
CA GLY A 350 -15.07 4.34 9.95
C GLY A 350 -14.97 4.37 8.42
N ARG A 351 -13.78 4.74 7.93
CA ARG A 351 -13.44 4.79 6.50
C ARG A 351 -12.12 4.09 6.24
N MET A 352 -12.04 3.39 5.12
CA MET A 352 -10.84 2.69 4.68
C MET A 352 -10.47 3.08 3.26
N ALA A 353 -9.18 3.36 3.04
CA ALA A 353 -8.56 3.45 1.72
C ALA A 353 -7.55 2.31 1.58
N ILE A 354 -7.75 1.43 0.62
CA ILE A 354 -6.88 0.27 0.38
C ILE A 354 -6.52 0.17 -1.10
N ILE A 355 -5.24 -0.09 -1.38
CA ILE A 355 -4.78 -0.29 -2.75
C ILE A 355 -4.96 -1.76 -3.13
N GLN A 356 -5.42 -1.99 -4.37
CA GLN A 356 -5.59 -3.29 -4.98
C GLN A 356 -5.08 -3.24 -6.43
N ASN A 357 -4.69 -4.37 -7.01
CA ASN A 357 -4.58 -4.47 -8.46
C ASN A 357 -5.96 -4.71 -9.10
N GLY A 358 -6.00 -4.95 -10.42
CA GLY A 358 -7.27 -5.14 -11.14
C GLY A 358 -7.98 -6.46 -10.85
N SER A 359 -7.28 -7.50 -10.36
CA SER A 359 -7.88 -8.85 -10.26
C SER A 359 -9.10 -8.93 -9.31
N PRO A 360 -9.13 -8.26 -8.16
CA PRO A 360 -10.28 -8.25 -7.27
C PRO A 360 -11.58 -7.71 -7.89
N LEU A 361 -11.48 -6.95 -8.97
CA LEU A 361 -12.65 -6.36 -9.64
C LEU A 361 -13.49 -7.40 -10.40
N PHE A 362 -12.85 -8.39 -11.02
CA PHE A 362 -13.51 -9.30 -11.96
C PHE A 362 -13.17 -10.78 -11.77
N LYS A 363 -12.05 -11.12 -11.11
CA LYS A 363 -11.65 -12.51 -10.94
C LYS A 363 -12.68 -13.30 -10.12
N GLY A 364 -12.84 -14.57 -10.46
CA GLY A 364 -13.80 -15.49 -9.82
C GLY A 364 -15.20 -15.39 -10.41
N ASP A 365 -15.81 -16.54 -10.62
CA ASP A 365 -17.13 -16.72 -11.21
C ASP A 365 -18.24 -16.62 -10.16
N ALA A 366 -19.49 -16.58 -10.58
CA ALA A 366 -20.67 -16.59 -9.70
C ALA A 366 -20.60 -17.75 -8.68
N GLY A 367 -20.65 -17.41 -7.39
CA GLY A 367 -20.54 -18.35 -6.28
C GLY A 367 -19.09 -18.76 -5.95
N SER A 368 -18.07 -18.08 -6.51
CA SER A 368 -16.69 -18.18 -6.01
C SER A 368 -16.48 -17.25 -4.82
N GLY A 369 -15.45 -17.51 -4.02
CA GLY A 369 -15.13 -16.67 -2.87
C GLY A 369 -14.91 -15.20 -3.24
N GLU A 370 -14.24 -14.93 -4.37
CA GLU A 370 -14.01 -13.56 -4.84
C GLU A 370 -15.31 -12.83 -5.19
N SER A 371 -16.24 -13.53 -5.84
CA SER A 371 -17.56 -12.98 -6.17
C SER A 371 -18.40 -12.73 -4.91
N GLU A 372 -18.36 -13.66 -3.96
CA GLU A 372 -19.08 -13.51 -2.68
C GLU A 372 -18.54 -12.35 -1.84
N ILE A 373 -17.23 -12.13 -1.82
CA ILE A 373 -16.61 -10.97 -1.14
C ILE A 373 -17.07 -9.64 -1.78
N ARG A 374 -17.10 -9.56 -3.13
CA ARG A 374 -17.68 -8.38 -3.81
C ARG A 374 -19.15 -8.20 -3.47
N GLY A 375 -19.90 -9.31 -3.48
CA GLY A 375 -21.31 -9.33 -3.09
C GLY A 375 -21.53 -8.84 -1.67
N PHE A 376 -20.70 -9.27 -0.74
CA PHE A 376 -20.74 -8.82 0.65
C PHE A 376 -20.56 -7.30 0.78
N LEU A 377 -19.58 -6.73 0.11
CA LEU A 377 -19.36 -5.27 0.14
C LEU A 377 -20.50 -4.49 -0.50
N LEU A 378 -21.03 -4.95 -1.64
CA LEU A 378 -22.08 -4.29 -2.39
C LEU A 378 -23.45 -4.41 -1.71
N ASN A 379 -23.81 -5.59 -1.17
CA ASN A 379 -25.09 -5.81 -0.51
C ASN A 379 -25.19 -5.12 0.84
N ASN A 380 -24.07 -4.95 1.57
CA ASN A 380 -24.01 -4.15 2.78
C ASN A 380 -23.86 -2.65 2.50
N ASP A 381 -23.75 -2.27 1.23
CA ASP A 381 -23.55 -0.89 0.80
C ASP A 381 -22.30 -0.22 1.38
N TRP A 382 -21.19 -0.96 1.49
CA TRP A 382 -19.94 -0.47 2.09
C TRP A 382 -18.91 0.00 1.07
N LEU A 383 -18.96 -0.46 -0.17
CA LEU A 383 -18.06 0.00 -1.23
C LEU A 383 -18.52 1.37 -1.73
N GLU A 384 -17.78 2.43 -1.42
CA GLU A 384 -18.15 3.81 -1.77
C GLU A 384 -17.59 4.26 -3.10
N ALA A 385 -16.29 4.02 -3.33
CA ALA A 385 -15.64 4.42 -4.58
C ALA A 385 -14.48 3.48 -4.95
N ILE A 386 -14.18 3.43 -6.24
CA ILE A 386 -12.99 2.79 -6.81
C ILE A 386 -12.32 3.79 -7.75
N ILE A 387 -11.06 4.12 -7.46
CA ILE A 387 -10.26 5.08 -8.22
C ILE A 387 -9.15 4.32 -8.93
N GLN A 388 -9.16 4.25 -10.26
CA GLN A 388 -8.05 3.74 -11.04
C GLN A 388 -6.91 4.76 -11.02
N LEU A 389 -5.74 4.32 -10.62
CA LEU A 389 -4.51 5.10 -10.66
C LEU A 389 -3.80 4.97 -12.02
N PRO A 390 -2.97 5.94 -12.41
CA PRO A 390 -2.10 5.82 -13.58
C PRO A 390 -1.17 4.60 -13.48
N ASN A 391 -0.77 4.07 -14.64
CA ASN A 391 0.27 3.06 -14.72
C ASN A 391 1.63 3.64 -14.31
N ASP A 392 2.59 2.79 -14.04
CA ASP A 392 3.98 3.15 -13.73
C ASP A 392 4.13 4.13 -12.54
N LEU A 393 3.26 4.02 -11.52
CA LEU A 393 3.34 4.81 -10.28
C LEU A 393 4.16 4.15 -9.17
N PHE A 394 4.33 2.84 -9.21
CA PHE A 394 5.03 2.07 -8.19
C PHE A 394 6.47 1.75 -8.60
N TYR A 395 7.36 1.57 -7.62
CA TYR A 395 8.77 1.30 -7.88
C TYR A 395 9.02 -0.09 -8.50
N ASN A 396 8.19 -1.07 -8.16
CA ASN A 396 8.37 -2.48 -8.53
C ASN A 396 7.37 -3.00 -9.56
N THR A 397 6.38 -2.21 -9.96
CA THR A 397 5.37 -2.65 -10.93
C THR A 397 4.85 -1.50 -11.78
N GLY A 398 4.59 -1.79 -13.06
CA GLY A 398 3.96 -0.85 -13.99
C GLY A 398 2.46 -1.09 -14.20
N ILE A 399 1.85 -2.05 -13.47
CA ILE A 399 0.44 -2.40 -13.66
C ILE A 399 -0.52 -1.32 -13.17
N ALA A 400 -1.74 -1.33 -13.71
CA ALA A 400 -2.83 -0.51 -13.18
C ALA A 400 -3.20 -0.97 -11.77
N THR A 401 -3.32 -0.01 -10.87
CA THR A 401 -3.78 -0.22 -9.49
C THR A 401 -5.00 0.64 -9.20
N TYR A 402 -5.71 0.29 -8.15
CA TYR A 402 -6.98 0.90 -7.79
C TYR A 402 -7.00 1.20 -6.29
N VAL A 403 -7.41 2.40 -5.92
CA VAL A 403 -7.75 2.73 -4.52
C VAL A 403 -9.23 2.42 -4.32
N TRP A 404 -9.51 1.55 -3.36
CA TRP A 404 -10.88 1.27 -2.93
C TRP A 404 -11.18 2.07 -1.68
N ILE A 405 -12.27 2.86 -1.72
CA ILE A 405 -12.79 3.57 -0.56
C ILE A 405 -13.99 2.80 -0.05
N ILE A 406 -13.86 2.36 1.20
CA ILE A 406 -14.86 1.54 1.88
C ILE A 406 -15.28 2.25 3.17
N THR A 407 -16.57 2.35 3.43
CA THR A 407 -17.14 2.89 4.65
C THR A 407 -18.39 2.12 5.04
N LYS A 408 -18.62 1.95 6.33
CA LYS A 408 -19.86 1.33 6.83
C LYS A 408 -21.02 2.31 6.95
N ASN A 409 -20.74 3.61 6.83
CA ASN A 409 -21.74 4.67 6.92
C ASN A 409 -21.57 5.65 5.74
N LYS A 410 -22.16 5.30 4.60
CA LYS A 410 -22.17 6.20 3.46
C LYS A 410 -23.02 7.44 3.70
N PRO A 411 -22.60 8.60 3.20
CA PRO A 411 -23.47 9.78 3.08
C PRO A 411 -24.75 9.47 2.31
N VAL A 412 -25.84 10.17 2.66
CA VAL A 412 -27.18 9.88 2.11
C VAL A 412 -27.21 9.91 0.57
N GLU A 413 -26.49 10.82 -0.05
CA GLU A 413 -26.41 10.95 -1.51
C GLU A 413 -25.65 9.79 -2.19
N ARG A 414 -24.83 9.05 -1.43
CA ARG A 414 -24.01 7.92 -1.90
C ARG A 414 -24.62 6.56 -1.59
N VAL A 415 -25.71 6.52 -0.81
CA VAL A 415 -26.38 5.27 -0.45
C VAL A 415 -26.85 4.52 -1.68
N GLY A 416 -26.59 3.22 -1.74
CA GLY A 416 -26.95 2.32 -2.85
C GLY A 416 -26.11 2.51 -4.12
N LYS A 417 -25.04 3.29 -4.08
CA LYS A 417 -24.23 3.64 -5.26
C LYS A 417 -22.75 3.42 -5.01
N VAL A 418 -22.01 3.20 -6.10
CA VAL A 418 -20.55 3.18 -6.14
C VAL A 418 -20.07 4.20 -7.16
N GLN A 419 -19.10 5.02 -6.78
CA GLN A 419 -18.42 5.92 -7.68
C GLN A 419 -17.20 5.24 -8.30
N LEU A 420 -17.15 5.18 -9.63
CA LEU A 420 -15.96 4.75 -10.38
C LEU A 420 -15.24 5.98 -10.91
N ILE A 421 -13.94 6.08 -10.69
CA ILE A 421 -13.10 7.21 -11.12
C ILE A 421 -11.92 6.67 -11.92
N ASP A 422 -11.89 6.99 -13.20
CA ASP A 422 -10.73 6.71 -14.07
C ASP A 422 -9.78 7.92 -14.01
N ALA A 423 -8.70 7.77 -13.24
CA ALA A 423 -7.60 8.71 -13.18
C ALA A 423 -6.35 8.19 -13.93
N GLY A 424 -6.49 7.18 -14.79
CA GLY A 424 -5.39 6.55 -15.52
C GLY A 424 -4.55 7.52 -16.36
N LYS A 425 -5.09 8.69 -16.71
CA LYS A 425 -4.39 9.78 -17.42
C LYS A 425 -4.07 10.99 -16.53
N CYS A 426 -4.34 10.92 -15.24
CA CYS A 426 -4.12 12.02 -14.31
C CYS A 426 -2.75 11.92 -13.63
N CYS A 427 -1.70 12.13 -14.39
CA CYS A 427 -0.32 12.10 -13.92
C CYS A 427 0.59 12.94 -14.81
N GLU A 428 1.79 13.23 -14.31
CA GLU A 428 2.87 13.81 -15.07
C GLU A 428 4.05 12.83 -15.16
N LYS A 429 4.77 12.88 -16.28
CA LYS A 429 5.99 12.08 -16.46
C LYS A 429 7.12 12.66 -15.61
N ARG A 430 7.79 11.79 -14.89
CA ARG A 430 8.99 12.17 -14.17
C ARG A 430 10.15 12.46 -15.13
N ARG A 431 10.99 13.42 -14.79
CA ARG A 431 12.20 13.72 -15.55
C ARG A 431 13.19 12.54 -15.53
N LYS A 432 13.20 11.76 -14.46
CA LYS A 432 14.03 10.58 -14.25
C LYS A 432 13.18 9.47 -13.64
N SER A 433 13.19 8.30 -14.26
CA SER A 433 12.50 7.12 -13.71
C SER A 433 13.16 6.65 -12.41
N LEU A 434 12.36 6.02 -11.56
CA LEU A 434 12.80 5.39 -10.32
C LEU A 434 12.31 3.94 -10.32
N GLY A 435 13.16 3.01 -10.75
CA GLY A 435 12.73 1.65 -11.04
C GLY A 435 11.61 1.66 -12.10
N SER A 436 10.49 0.99 -11.83
CA SER A 436 9.30 1.00 -12.68
C SER A 436 8.50 2.30 -12.62
N LYS A 437 8.71 3.16 -11.60
CA LYS A 437 7.98 4.43 -11.44
C LYS A 437 8.45 5.46 -12.46
N ARG A 438 7.64 5.72 -13.48
CA ARG A 438 7.88 6.70 -14.54
C ARG A 438 6.97 7.91 -14.45
N ASN A 439 5.84 7.76 -13.75
CA ASN A 439 4.82 8.78 -13.58
C ASN A 439 4.73 9.22 -12.11
N GLU A 440 4.18 10.40 -11.88
CA GLU A 440 3.86 10.89 -10.53
C GLU A 440 2.52 11.61 -10.52
N ILE A 441 1.84 11.53 -9.38
CA ILE A 441 0.62 12.27 -9.10
C ILE A 441 1.03 13.60 -8.47
N THR A 442 1.08 14.65 -9.28
CA THR A 442 1.39 16.01 -8.82
C THR A 442 0.24 16.59 -8.01
N ASP A 443 0.49 17.73 -7.33
CA ASP A 443 -0.55 18.40 -6.52
C ASP A 443 -1.79 18.75 -7.34
N LYS A 444 -1.62 19.22 -8.59
CA LYS A 444 -2.76 19.48 -9.49
C LYS A 444 -3.53 18.21 -9.88
N CYS A 445 -2.83 17.09 -10.09
CA CYS A 445 -3.46 15.80 -10.35
C CYS A 445 -4.27 15.33 -9.12
N ARG A 446 -3.71 15.47 -7.92
CA ARG A 446 -4.43 15.16 -6.67
C ARG A 446 -5.71 15.98 -6.54
N LEU A 447 -5.62 17.30 -6.79
CA LEU A 447 -6.78 18.22 -6.78
C LEU A 447 -7.91 17.74 -7.69
N LEU A 448 -7.58 17.36 -8.93
CA LEU A 448 -8.57 16.89 -9.88
C LEU A 448 -9.24 15.58 -9.44
N ILE A 449 -8.44 14.64 -8.90
CA ILE A 449 -8.98 13.36 -8.42
C ILE A 449 -9.86 13.58 -7.19
N ASP A 450 -9.38 14.38 -6.22
CA ASP A 450 -10.11 14.69 -5.00
C ASP A 450 -11.42 15.44 -5.30
N GLN A 451 -11.36 16.44 -6.19
CA GLN A 451 -12.56 17.15 -6.65
C GLN A 451 -13.56 16.20 -7.33
N ALA A 452 -13.10 15.31 -8.22
CA ALA A 452 -13.97 14.33 -8.86
C ALA A 452 -14.66 13.42 -7.84
N TYR A 453 -13.92 13.00 -6.80
CA TYR A 453 -14.45 12.19 -5.72
C TYR A 453 -15.47 12.93 -4.86
N LEU A 454 -15.16 14.16 -4.43
CA LEU A 454 -16.01 14.97 -3.56
C LEU A 454 -17.28 15.45 -4.26
N ASP A 455 -17.20 15.85 -5.54
CA ASP A 455 -18.35 16.31 -6.33
C ASP A 455 -19.42 15.25 -6.50
N PHE A 456 -19.06 13.97 -6.48
CA PHE A 456 -19.96 12.83 -6.66
C PHE A 456 -20.89 13.00 -7.87
N LYS A 457 -20.33 13.17 -9.07
CA LYS A 457 -21.07 13.40 -10.33
C LYS A 457 -20.49 12.58 -11.48
N ASN A 458 -21.34 12.30 -12.48
CA ASN A 458 -20.87 11.84 -13.79
C ASN A 458 -20.25 13.03 -14.51
N GLN A 459 -18.91 13.07 -14.60
CA GLN A 459 -18.19 14.20 -15.17
C GLN A 459 -16.80 13.81 -15.68
N THR A 460 -16.23 14.68 -16.49
CA THR A 460 -14.80 14.66 -16.85
C THR A 460 -14.19 15.99 -16.43
N LEU A 461 -13.19 15.93 -15.56
CA LEU A 461 -12.38 17.08 -15.17
C LEU A 461 -11.04 17.01 -15.92
N MET A 462 -10.54 18.14 -16.33
CA MET A 462 -9.28 18.27 -17.06
C MET A 462 -8.44 19.41 -16.46
N ASP A 463 -7.14 19.29 -16.58
CA ASP A 463 -6.22 20.37 -16.25
C ASP A 463 -6.33 21.47 -17.30
N ASP A 464 -6.41 22.73 -16.87
CA ASP A 464 -6.60 23.88 -17.75
C ASP A 464 -5.40 24.12 -18.69
N GLU A 465 -4.20 23.78 -18.25
CA GLU A 465 -2.96 23.98 -19.01
C GLU A 465 -2.63 22.76 -19.90
N ASN A 466 -3.03 21.58 -19.47
CA ASN A 466 -2.76 20.32 -20.17
C ASN A 466 -3.99 19.39 -20.18
N PRO A 467 -4.89 19.51 -21.18
CA PRO A 467 -6.11 18.70 -21.28
C PRO A 467 -5.89 17.17 -21.40
N GLU A 468 -4.66 16.71 -21.64
CA GLU A 468 -4.32 15.28 -21.59
C GLU A 468 -4.37 14.74 -20.16
N ILE A 469 -4.13 15.60 -19.15
CA ILE A 469 -4.30 15.28 -17.74
C ILE A 469 -5.77 15.43 -17.41
N LYS A 470 -6.44 14.29 -17.19
CA LYS A 470 -7.88 14.26 -16.95
C LYS A 470 -8.32 13.12 -16.06
N VAL A 471 -9.49 13.31 -15.47
CA VAL A 471 -10.18 12.36 -14.60
C VAL A 471 -11.60 12.21 -15.10
N GLU A 472 -12.08 10.99 -15.27
CA GLU A 472 -13.47 10.69 -15.61
C GLU A 472 -14.16 9.99 -14.43
N SER A 473 -15.31 10.50 -13.99
CA SER A 473 -16.11 9.95 -12.88
C SER A 473 -17.45 9.46 -13.38
N LYS A 474 -17.87 8.27 -12.93
CA LYS A 474 -19.18 7.65 -13.19
C LYS A 474 -19.77 7.09 -11.91
N ILE A 475 -21.06 7.35 -11.70
CA ILE A 475 -21.83 6.82 -10.59
C ILE A 475 -22.68 5.66 -11.09
N LYS A 476 -22.63 4.54 -10.36
CA LYS A 476 -23.37 3.32 -10.67
C LYS A 476 -24.14 2.86 -9.44
N ASP A 477 -25.32 2.31 -9.66
CA ASP A 477 -26.06 1.61 -8.61
C ASP A 477 -25.36 0.30 -8.24
N ASN A 478 -25.41 -0.12 -6.98
CA ASN A 478 -24.80 -1.38 -6.53
C ASN A 478 -25.29 -2.58 -7.36
N ASN A 479 -26.55 -2.58 -7.80
CA ASN A 479 -27.13 -3.64 -8.62
C ASN A 479 -26.56 -3.70 -10.04
N ALA A 480 -25.92 -2.65 -10.54
CA ALA A 480 -25.27 -2.65 -11.85
C ALA A 480 -24.06 -3.63 -11.92
N PHE A 481 -23.53 -4.03 -10.76
CA PHE A 481 -22.43 -4.96 -10.63
C PHE A 481 -22.88 -6.41 -10.35
N LYS A 482 -24.19 -6.63 -10.29
CA LYS A 482 -24.81 -7.91 -10.02
C LYS A 482 -25.30 -8.56 -11.32
N TYR A 483 -25.06 -9.83 -11.48
CA TYR A 483 -25.57 -10.60 -12.62
C TYR A 483 -26.08 -11.96 -12.19
N THR A 484 -26.95 -12.52 -13.01
CA THR A 484 -27.42 -13.91 -12.86
C THR A 484 -26.70 -14.78 -13.88
N LYS A 485 -25.85 -15.69 -13.40
CA LYS A 485 -25.25 -16.72 -14.26
C LYS A 485 -26.23 -17.86 -14.41
N VAL A 486 -26.66 -18.12 -15.63
CA VAL A 486 -27.49 -19.27 -15.98
C VAL A 486 -26.70 -20.29 -16.77
N VAL A 487 -27.02 -21.55 -16.57
CA VAL A 487 -26.48 -22.64 -17.40
C VAL A 487 -27.50 -22.94 -18.49
N VAL A 488 -27.06 -22.78 -19.72
CA VAL A 488 -27.84 -23.06 -20.93
C VAL A 488 -27.52 -24.47 -21.38
N GLU A 489 -28.54 -25.33 -21.33
CA GLU A 489 -28.45 -26.71 -21.76
C GLU A 489 -29.07 -26.87 -23.14
N ARG A 490 -28.52 -27.75 -23.97
CA ARG A 490 -29.09 -28.19 -25.25
C ARG A 490 -29.30 -29.68 -25.23
N PRO A 491 -30.28 -30.22 -26.00
CA PRO A 491 -30.61 -31.63 -25.94
C PRO A 491 -29.54 -32.54 -26.59
N LEU A 492 -29.33 -33.68 -25.98
CA LEU A 492 -28.54 -34.76 -26.56
C LEU A 492 -29.38 -35.44 -27.62
N CYS A 493 -28.82 -35.63 -28.82
CA CYS A 493 -29.43 -36.32 -29.94
C CYS A 493 -28.61 -37.57 -30.28
N ASP A 494 -29.28 -38.57 -30.89
CA ASP A 494 -28.59 -39.72 -31.49
C ASP A 494 -27.94 -39.37 -32.85
N GLU A 495 -27.30 -40.33 -33.51
CA GLU A 495 -26.63 -40.14 -34.81
C GLU A 495 -27.61 -39.75 -35.93
N GLU A 496 -28.90 -40.02 -35.75
CA GLU A 496 -29.98 -39.71 -36.69
C GLU A 496 -30.63 -38.33 -36.39
N GLY A 497 -30.21 -37.63 -35.31
CA GLY A 497 -30.74 -36.34 -34.89
C GLY A 497 -31.98 -36.40 -34.01
N ASN A 498 -32.38 -37.58 -33.53
CA ASN A 498 -33.55 -37.72 -32.65
C ASN A 498 -33.20 -37.37 -31.21
N LEU A 499 -34.13 -36.74 -30.49
CA LEU A 499 -33.96 -36.36 -29.10
C LEU A 499 -33.87 -37.57 -28.16
N LEU A 500 -32.82 -37.67 -27.38
CA LEU A 500 -32.70 -38.66 -26.33
C LEU A 500 -33.44 -38.22 -25.05
N LEU A 501 -34.40 -39.02 -24.63
CA LEU A 501 -35.21 -38.76 -23.43
C LEU A 501 -34.84 -39.74 -22.30
N ALA A 502 -34.67 -39.22 -21.07
CA ALA A 502 -34.60 -40.02 -19.85
C ALA A 502 -35.81 -39.70 -18.96
N LYS A 503 -36.62 -40.71 -18.66
CA LYS A 503 -37.86 -40.57 -17.86
C LYS A 503 -38.78 -39.48 -18.41
N GLY A 504 -38.88 -39.37 -19.75
CA GLY A 504 -39.72 -38.39 -20.44
C GLY A 504 -39.19 -36.93 -20.48
N LYS A 505 -37.96 -36.70 -20.02
CA LYS A 505 -37.30 -35.36 -20.06
C LYS A 505 -36.13 -35.38 -21.04
N LYS A 506 -35.89 -34.25 -21.71
CA LYS A 506 -34.72 -34.06 -22.57
C LYS A 506 -33.45 -34.26 -21.76
N GLN A 507 -32.52 -35.02 -22.29
CA GLN A 507 -31.18 -35.17 -21.68
C GLN A 507 -30.29 -34.01 -22.16
N PRO A 508 -29.52 -33.34 -21.27
CA PRO A 508 -28.59 -32.32 -21.70
C PRO A 508 -27.34 -32.94 -22.36
N ASP A 509 -26.86 -32.35 -23.43
CA ASP A 509 -25.59 -32.66 -24.03
C ASP A 509 -24.47 -31.81 -23.34
N PRO A 510 -23.55 -32.47 -22.59
CA PRO A 510 -22.45 -31.75 -21.93
C PRO A 510 -21.52 -31.00 -22.89
N LYS A 511 -21.48 -31.40 -24.17
CA LYS A 511 -20.63 -30.75 -25.19
C LYS A 511 -21.23 -29.46 -25.73
N LEU A 512 -22.57 -29.34 -25.66
CA LEU A 512 -23.31 -28.16 -26.13
C LEU A 512 -23.74 -27.24 -24.98
N ARG A 513 -23.36 -27.58 -23.74
CA ARG A 513 -23.63 -26.76 -22.57
C ARG A 513 -22.86 -25.47 -22.66
N ASP A 514 -23.53 -24.35 -22.38
CA ASP A 514 -22.96 -23.01 -22.32
C ASP A 514 -23.45 -22.26 -21.08
N THR A 515 -22.95 -21.08 -20.85
CA THR A 515 -23.35 -20.21 -19.73
C THR A 515 -23.55 -18.79 -20.20
N GLU A 516 -24.59 -18.14 -19.66
CA GLU A 516 -24.85 -16.72 -19.90
C GLU A 516 -24.79 -15.94 -18.59
N ALA A 517 -24.19 -14.75 -18.65
CA ALA A 517 -24.16 -13.79 -17.54
C ALA A 517 -25.20 -12.67 -17.84
N ILE A 518 -26.36 -12.83 -17.27
CA ILE A 518 -27.52 -11.93 -17.52
C ILE A 518 -27.47 -10.81 -16.50
N PRO A 519 -27.46 -9.52 -16.90
CA PRO A 519 -27.56 -8.40 -15.97
C PRO A 519 -28.73 -8.57 -15.01
N PHE A 520 -28.52 -8.32 -13.72
CA PHE A 520 -29.53 -8.62 -12.69
C PHE A 520 -30.87 -7.85 -12.90
N ALA A 521 -30.81 -6.72 -13.56
CA ALA A 521 -31.98 -5.92 -13.88
C ALA A 521 -32.81 -6.46 -15.08
N GLU A 522 -32.27 -7.42 -15.84
CA GLU A 522 -32.97 -7.99 -17.01
C GLU A 522 -33.76 -9.25 -16.65
N ASP A 523 -34.96 -9.41 -17.23
CA ASP A 523 -35.73 -10.65 -17.11
C ASP A 523 -35.02 -11.79 -17.86
N ILE A 524 -34.84 -12.91 -17.19
CA ILE A 524 -34.10 -14.05 -17.71
C ILE A 524 -34.76 -14.63 -18.97
N ASN A 525 -36.09 -14.69 -19.01
CA ASN A 525 -36.80 -15.27 -20.16
C ASN A 525 -36.75 -14.33 -21.36
N GLU A 526 -36.85 -13.01 -21.14
CA GLU A 526 -36.72 -12.02 -22.20
C GLU A 526 -35.30 -12.03 -22.78
N TYR A 527 -34.29 -12.12 -21.91
CA TYR A 527 -32.90 -12.25 -22.34
C TYR A 527 -32.69 -13.51 -23.20
N MET A 528 -33.17 -14.66 -22.74
CA MET A 528 -33.10 -15.92 -23.48
C MET A 528 -33.78 -15.83 -24.84
N ALA A 529 -34.98 -15.26 -24.89
CA ALA A 529 -35.74 -15.10 -26.14
C ALA A 529 -35.01 -14.20 -27.16
N LYS A 530 -34.31 -13.18 -26.68
CA LYS A 530 -33.65 -12.20 -27.53
C LYS A 530 -32.21 -12.63 -27.95
N ASN A 531 -31.46 -13.21 -27.02
CA ASN A 531 -30.03 -13.38 -27.20
C ASN A 531 -29.57 -14.84 -27.39
N VAL A 532 -30.36 -15.84 -26.96
CA VAL A 532 -29.98 -17.26 -27.00
C VAL A 532 -30.86 -18.06 -27.96
N LEU A 533 -32.17 -18.01 -27.83
CA LEU A 533 -33.10 -18.83 -28.63
C LEU A 533 -33.04 -18.57 -30.15
N PRO A 534 -32.70 -17.37 -30.65
CA PRO A 534 -32.52 -17.18 -32.10
C PRO A 534 -31.37 -18.01 -32.69
N PHE A 535 -30.35 -18.35 -31.88
CA PHE A 535 -29.17 -19.13 -32.27
C PHE A 535 -29.23 -20.58 -31.83
N ALA A 536 -29.99 -20.87 -30.77
CA ALA A 536 -30.15 -22.18 -30.16
C ALA A 536 -31.64 -22.38 -29.76
N PRO A 537 -32.55 -22.63 -30.71
CA PRO A 537 -34.01 -22.70 -30.46
C PRO A 537 -34.43 -23.84 -29.52
N ASP A 538 -33.58 -24.85 -29.38
CA ASP A 538 -33.77 -26.05 -28.55
C ASP A 538 -33.25 -25.90 -27.11
N ALA A 539 -32.59 -24.77 -26.81
CA ALA A 539 -31.96 -24.52 -25.53
C ALA A 539 -32.96 -24.27 -24.38
N TRP A 540 -32.57 -24.61 -23.19
CA TRP A 540 -33.28 -24.29 -21.94
C TRP A 540 -32.31 -23.98 -20.80
N ILE A 541 -32.80 -23.35 -19.74
CA ILE A 541 -32.02 -23.04 -18.55
C ILE A 541 -32.14 -24.18 -17.52
N ASP A 542 -30.99 -24.59 -16.97
CA ASP A 542 -30.95 -25.40 -15.76
C ASP A 542 -31.06 -24.49 -14.53
N THR A 543 -32.27 -24.32 -14.04
CA THR A 543 -32.57 -23.43 -12.90
C THR A 543 -31.86 -23.85 -11.60
N LYS A 544 -31.46 -25.12 -11.47
CA LYS A 544 -30.72 -25.62 -10.29
C LYS A 544 -29.27 -25.16 -10.27
N LYS A 545 -28.73 -24.80 -11.42
CA LYS A 545 -27.36 -24.32 -11.58
C LYS A 545 -27.26 -22.81 -11.71
N THR A 546 -28.39 -22.10 -11.65
CA THR A 546 -28.43 -20.64 -11.67
C THR A 546 -27.82 -20.08 -10.40
N LYS A 547 -26.88 -19.12 -10.54
CA LYS A 547 -26.17 -18.48 -9.44
C LYS A 547 -26.15 -16.96 -9.64
N VAL A 548 -26.16 -16.23 -8.55
CA VAL A 548 -25.90 -14.80 -8.59
C VAL A 548 -24.39 -14.59 -8.49
N GLY A 549 -23.87 -13.67 -9.28
CA GLY A 549 -22.48 -13.27 -9.27
C GLY A 549 -22.35 -11.75 -9.18
N TYR A 550 -21.14 -11.31 -8.83
CA TYR A 550 -20.79 -9.90 -8.70
C TYR A 550 -19.49 -9.63 -9.44
N GLU A 551 -19.50 -8.64 -10.32
CA GLU A 551 -18.35 -8.21 -11.12
C GLU A 551 -18.36 -6.69 -11.25
N ILE A 552 -17.21 -6.06 -11.14
CA ILE A 552 -17.03 -4.63 -11.36
C ILE A 552 -16.26 -4.44 -12.67
N PRO A 553 -16.93 -4.35 -13.82
CA PRO A 553 -16.29 -4.31 -15.13
C PRO A 553 -15.71 -2.92 -15.42
N PHE A 554 -14.77 -2.46 -14.57
CA PHE A 554 -14.26 -1.10 -14.56
C PHE A 554 -13.78 -0.64 -15.94
N THR A 555 -12.96 -1.44 -16.62
CA THR A 555 -12.45 -1.09 -17.95
C THR A 555 -13.57 -0.94 -18.98
N ARG A 556 -14.61 -1.78 -18.92
CA ARG A 556 -15.77 -1.70 -19.83
C ARG A 556 -16.56 -0.42 -19.61
N GLU A 557 -16.66 0.05 -18.37
CA GLU A 557 -17.39 1.28 -18.04
C GLU A 557 -16.75 2.52 -18.67
N PHE A 558 -15.42 2.56 -18.77
CA PHE A 558 -14.69 3.70 -19.35
C PHE A 558 -14.22 3.46 -20.79
N TYR A 559 -14.54 2.28 -21.36
CA TYR A 559 -14.16 1.98 -22.73
C TYR A 559 -14.88 2.90 -23.72
N LYS A 560 -14.08 3.56 -24.57
CA LYS A 560 -14.57 4.35 -25.70
C LYS A 560 -14.10 3.67 -26.97
N TYR A 561 -15.04 3.20 -27.78
CA TYR A 561 -14.69 2.62 -29.08
C TYR A 561 -14.04 3.68 -29.94
N VAL A 562 -12.82 3.45 -30.35
CA VAL A 562 -12.12 4.25 -31.35
C VAL A 562 -12.10 3.41 -32.62
N ALA A 563 -12.81 3.87 -33.66
CA ALA A 563 -12.80 3.19 -34.94
C ALA A 563 -11.35 3.10 -35.47
N PRO A 564 -10.93 1.94 -36.00
CA PRO A 564 -9.63 1.83 -36.65
C PRO A 564 -9.48 2.88 -37.73
N ARG A 565 -8.31 3.49 -37.83
CA ARG A 565 -8.01 4.39 -38.95
C ARG A 565 -8.15 3.62 -40.27
N LYS A 566 -8.70 4.28 -41.27
CA LYS A 566 -8.77 3.69 -42.62
C LYS A 566 -7.36 3.39 -43.13
N SER A 567 -7.19 2.30 -43.86
CA SER A 567 -5.91 1.93 -44.43
C SER A 567 -5.29 3.03 -45.30
N GLU A 568 -6.12 3.78 -46.01
CA GLU A 568 -5.73 4.93 -46.85
C GLU A 568 -5.08 6.04 -45.99
N ASP A 569 -5.67 6.37 -44.82
CA ASP A 569 -5.14 7.39 -43.91
C ASP A 569 -3.82 6.93 -43.26
N ILE A 570 -3.70 5.62 -42.98
CA ILE A 570 -2.45 5.02 -42.46
C ILE A 570 -1.35 5.10 -43.51
N PHE A 571 -1.66 4.75 -44.77
CA PHE A 571 -0.69 4.83 -45.88
C PHE A 571 -0.27 6.27 -46.19
N ALA A 572 -1.21 7.23 -46.14
CA ALA A 572 -0.88 8.64 -46.29
C ALA A 572 0.11 9.12 -45.22
N HIS A 573 -0.17 8.79 -43.96
CA HIS A 573 0.70 9.16 -42.82
C HIS A 573 2.09 8.46 -42.89
N LEU A 574 2.15 7.20 -43.33
CA LEU A 574 3.43 6.51 -43.55
C LEU A 574 4.28 7.21 -44.60
N LYS A 575 3.69 7.64 -45.74
CA LYS A 575 4.40 8.41 -46.76
C LYS A 575 4.94 9.76 -46.26
N GLU A 576 4.16 10.44 -45.40
CA GLU A 576 4.61 11.68 -44.73
C GLU A 576 5.82 11.42 -43.84
N LEU A 577 5.80 10.32 -43.05
CA LEU A 577 6.89 9.95 -42.16
C LEU A 577 8.16 9.55 -42.98
N GLU A 578 8.02 8.81 -44.08
CA GLU A 578 9.12 8.45 -44.97
C GLU A 578 9.74 9.71 -45.60
N ALA A 579 8.91 10.67 -46.01
CA ALA A 579 9.41 11.93 -46.57
C ALA A 579 10.17 12.75 -45.50
N LEU A 580 9.67 12.78 -44.26
CA LEU A 580 10.32 13.46 -43.13
C LEU A 580 11.65 12.77 -42.77
N GLU A 581 11.67 11.44 -42.75
CA GLU A 581 12.89 10.66 -42.51
C GLU A 581 13.96 10.99 -43.58
N SER A 582 13.61 11.00 -44.87
CA SER A 582 14.52 11.36 -45.95
C SER A 582 15.11 12.76 -45.78
N VAL A 583 14.29 13.74 -45.36
CA VAL A 583 14.76 15.12 -45.11
C VAL A 583 15.70 15.17 -43.90
N LEU A 584 15.41 14.44 -42.84
CA LEU A 584 16.25 14.37 -41.62
C LEU A 584 17.58 13.65 -41.92
N MET A 585 17.55 12.55 -42.68
CA MET A 585 18.76 11.82 -43.10
C MET A 585 19.65 12.69 -44.00
N THR A 586 19.08 13.47 -44.91
CA THR A 586 19.84 14.42 -45.74
C THR A 586 20.49 15.50 -44.87
N LYS A 587 19.85 15.97 -43.81
CA LYS A 587 20.43 16.95 -42.87
C LYS A 587 21.56 16.38 -41.99
N ILE A 588 21.52 15.07 -41.71
CA ILE A 588 22.54 14.40 -40.89
C ILE A 588 23.74 13.95 -41.70
N LEU A 589 23.51 13.51 -42.95
CA LEU A 589 24.53 12.91 -43.80
C LEU A 589 25.06 13.86 -44.87
N GLY A 590 24.40 14.94 -45.18
CA GLY A 590 24.79 15.96 -46.15
C GLY A 590 25.48 17.12 -45.55
#